data_81a58edaf7891849be2c87d1ceb13cff
#
_entry.id   81a58edaf7891849be2c87d1ceb13cff
#
_cell.length_a   1.000
_cell.length_b   1.000
_cell.length_c   1.000
_cell.angle_alpha   90.00
_cell.angle_beta   90.00
_cell.angle_gamma   90.00
#
_symmetry.space_group_name_H-M   'P 1'
#
loop_
_entity.id
_entity.type
_entity.pdbx_description
1 polymer ?
#
loop_
_entity_poly.entity_id
_entity_poly.type
_entity_poly.pdbx_seq_one_letter_code
_entity_poly.pdbx_strand_id
1 'polypeptide(L)'
;MPAEVKLDDLYQEVILDHNRRPRNFHKLDNANAYSHGVNPLCGDDYHLYLLVDDSGIIKKVGFQGQGCAISKSSASIMTTLIDGKTLKEAGDLQNNFIHLVTDSEVSESVRSKAGRLKIFEGVKQFPVRVKCATLIWHALADALKDKLKN
;
A
#
# COMPACT_ATOMS: atom_id res chain seq x y z
N MET A 1 11.26 33.26 -3.68
CA MET A 1 11.86 32.50 -4.12
C MET A 1 11.26 31.61 -4.89
N PRO A 2 11.79 31.49 -5.64
CA PRO A 2 11.16 30.85 -6.52
C PRO A 2 10.76 29.64 -6.12
N ALA A 3 10.13 29.55 -6.40
CA ALA A 3 9.51 28.61 -6.69
C ALA A 3 10.21 27.33 -6.93
N GLU A 4 10.99 26.96 -6.05
CA GLU A 4 11.38 25.63 -6.12
C GLU A 4 10.20 24.78 -5.71
N VAL A 5 9.73 23.97 -6.61
CA VAL A 5 8.74 22.97 -6.32
C VAL A 5 9.41 21.99 -5.37
N LYS A 6 9.03 22.02 -4.11
CA LYS A 6 9.60 21.10 -3.15
C LYS A 6 9.11 19.70 -3.47
N LEU A 7 9.98 18.72 -3.23
CA LEU A 7 9.59 17.30 -3.39
C LEU A 7 8.31 16.99 -2.62
N ASP A 8 8.14 17.61 -1.44
CA ASP A 8 6.95 17.42 -0.62
C ASP A 8 5.67 17.81 -1.36
N ASP A 9 5.72 18.88 -2.15
CA ASP A 9 4.56 19.32 -2.91
C ASP A 9 4.21 18.33 -4.02
N LEU A 10 5.22 17.77 -4.69
CA LEU A 10 5.01 16.75 -5.70
C LEU A 10 4.43 15.47 -5.07
N TYR A 11 4.91 15.12 -3.89
CA TYR A 11 4.42 13.94 -3.19
C TYR A 11 2.97 14.13 -2.78
N GLN A 12 2.60 15.32 -2.32
CA GLN A 12 1.21 15.63 -2.00
C GLN A 12 0.32 15.52 -3.21
N GLU A 13 0.79 15.97 -4.37
CA GLU A 13 0.04 15.87 -5.62
C GLU A 13 -0.25 14.41 -5.97
N VAL A 14 0.73 13.52 -5.83
CA VAL A 14 0.55 12.10 -6.10
C VAL A 14 -0.47 11.49 -5.15
N ILE A 15 -0.35 11.80 -3.85
CA ILE A 15 -1.29 11.31 -2.84
C ILE A 15 -2.71 11.79 -3.14
N LEU A 16 -2.87 13.06 -3.46
CA LEU A 16 -4.19 13.62 -3.78
C LEU A 16 -4.78 13.00 -5.04
N ASP A 17 -3.95 12.76 -6.06
CA ASP A 17 -4.42 12.13 -7.29
C ASP A 17 -4.94 10.72 -7.03
N HIS A 18 -4.16 9.91 -6.29
CA HIS A 18 -4.59 8.54 -5.96
C HIS A 18 -5.81 8.54 -5.02
N ASN A 19 -5.97 9.58 -4.21
CA ASN A 19 -7.15 9.69 -3.37
C ASN A 19 -8.41 10.03 -4.18
N ARG A 20 -8.28 10.91 -5.16
CA ARG A 20 -9.41 11.30 -6.00
C ARG A 20 -9.77 10.24 -7.04
N ARG A 21 -8.77 9.59 -7.59
CA ARG A 21 -8.93 8.60 -8.66
C ARG A 21 -8.14 7.34 -8.30
N PRO A 22 -8.58 6.61 -7.27
CA PRO A 22 -7.85 5.41 -6.87
C PRO A 22 -7.86 4.36 -7.97
N ARG A 23 -6.71 3.73 -8.17
CA ARG A 23 -6.56 2.65 -9.15
C ARG A 23 -7.04 1.35 -8.54
N ASN A 24 -7.65 0.52 -9.37
CA ASN A 24 -8.14 -0.79 -8.92
C ASN A 24 -9.17 -0.71 -7.78
N PHE A 25 -9.92 0.36 -7.74
CA PHE A 25 -10.89 0.59 -6.67
C PHE A 25 -12.21 -0.10 -7.01
N HIS A 26 -12.22 -1.41 -6.87
CA HIS A 26 -13.39 -2.24 -7.16
C HIS A 26 -13.22 -3.61 -6.51
N LYS A 27 -14.34 -4.30 -6.33
CA LYS A 27 -14.34 -5.67 -5.86
C LYS A 27 -13.97 -6.61 -7.01
N LEU A 28 -13.32 -7.72 -6.69
CA LEU A 28 -13.09 -8.80 -7.65
C LEU A 28 -13.98 -9.96 -7.28
N ASP A 29 -14.92 -10.30 -8.16
CA ASP A 29 -15.87 -11.41 -7.90
C ASP A 29 -15.17 -12.77 -7.91
N ASN A 30 -14.08 -12.89 -8.66
CA ASN A 30 -13.33 -14.14 -8.76
C ASN A 30 -12.07 -14.17 -7.90
N ALA A 31 -11.98 -13.30 -6.90
CA ALA A 31 -10.82 -13.28 -6.01
C ALA A 31 -10.68 -14.61 -5.28
N ASN A 32 -9.44 -15.08 -5.14
CA ASN A 32 -9.12 -16.28 -4.37
C ASN A 32 -8.23 -15.99 -3.16
N ALA A 33 -7.99 -14.71 -2.89
CA ALA A 33 -7.39 -14.26 -1.65
C ALA A 33 -8.08 -12.96 -1.25
N TYR A 34 -8.33 -12.81 0.02
CA TYR A 34 -9.11 -11.69 0.53
C TYR A 34 -8.63 -11.33 1.93
N SER A 35 -8.69 -10.05 2.24
CA SER A 35 -8.37 -9.57 3.58
C SER A 35 -9.15 -8.29 3.88
N HIS A 36 -9.45 -8.08 5.14
CA HIS A 36 -10.17 -6.89 5.61
C HIS A 36 -9.33 -6.20 6.66
N GLY A 37 -8.99 -4.94 6.43
CA GLY A 37 -8.22 -4.13 7.37
C GLY A 37 -9.04 -2.96 7.88
N VAL A 38 -8.97 -2.73 9.19
CA VAL A 38 -9.71 -1.65 9.86
C VAL A 38 -8.79 -0.90 10.79
N ASN A 39 -8.84 0.43 10.74
CA ASN A 39 -8.18 1.28 11.73
C ASN A 39 -9.26 2.16 12.36
N PRO A 40 -9.82 1.75 13.50
CA PRO A 40 -10.95 2.48 14.10
C PRO A 40 -10.59 3.89 14.57
N LEU A 41 -9.31 4.16 14.83
CA LEU A 41 -8.87 5.49 15.26
C LEU A 41 -9.08 6.55 14.17
N CYS A 42 -8.96 6.15 12.90
CA CYS A 42 -9.10 7.06 11.77
C CYS A 42 -10.32 6.78 10.92
N GLY A 43 -11.09 5.76 11.26
CA GLY A 43 -12.25 5.35 10.46
C GLY A 43 -11.86 4.71 9.13
N ASP A 44 -10.62 4.24 9.00
CA ASP A 44 -10.18 3.56 7.79
C ASP A 44 -10.70 2.13 7.80
N ASP A 45 -11.28 1.70 6.68
CA ASP A 45 -11.89 0.37 6.55
C ASP A 45 -11.76 -0.05 5.09
N TYR A 46 -10.94 -1.07 4.82
CA TYR A 46 -10.69 -1.51 3.45
C TYR A 46 -10.76 -3.02 3.28
N HIS A 47 -11.29 -3.43 2.15
CA HIS A 47 -11.31 -4.83 1.72
C HIS A 47 -10.32 -4.97 0.58
N LEU A 48 -9.46 -5.97 0.65
CA LEU A 48 -8.46 -6.24 -0.38
C LEU A 48 -8.78 -7.58 -1.05
N TYR A 49 -8.77 -7.58 -2.37
CA TYR A 49 -9.09 -8.76 -3.17
C TYR A 49 -7.93 -9.06 -4.09
N LEU A 50 -7.49 -10.31 -4.15
CA LEU A 50 -6.44 -10.74 -5.07
C LEU A 50 -6.92 -11.94 -5.87
N LEU A 51 -6.53 -12.00 -7.13
CA LEU A 51 -6.64 -13.20 -7.94
C LEU A 51 -5.23 -13.69 -8.21
N VAL A 52 -4.88 -14.83 -7.65
CA VAL A 52 -3.54 -15.42 -7.76
C VAL A 52 -3.65 -16.68 -8.61
N ASP A 53 -2.80 -16.81 -9.62
CA ASP A 53 -2.83 -17.99 -10.49
C ASP A 53 -2.06 -19.17 -9.87
N ASP A 54 -2.07 -20.30 -10.58
CA ASP A 54 -1.45 -21.53 -10.07
C ASP A 54 0.07 -21.43 -9.93
N SER A 55 0.68 -20.47 -10.61
CA SER A 55 2.12 -20.22 -10.51
C SER A 55 2.49 -19.28 -9.37
N GLY A 56 1.50 -18.78 -8.63
CA GLY A 56 1.75 -17.84 -7.54
C GLY A 56 1.92 -16.41 -8.00
N ILE A 57 1.40 -16.07 -9.17
CA ILE A 57 1.45 -14.71 -9.70
C ILE A 57 0.12 -14.01 -9.44
N ILE A 58 0.19 -12.78 -8.94
CA ILE A 58 -0.99 -11.96 -8.69
C ILE A 58 -1.45 -11.41 -10.04
N LYS A 59 -2.57 -11.93 -10.53
CA LYS A 59 -3.09 -11.57 -11.84
C LYS A 59 -4.00 -10.35 -11.82
N LYS A 60 -4.73 -10.18 -10.75
CA LYS A 60 -5.62 -9.04 -10.57
C LYS A 60 -5.64 -8.62 -9.11
N VAL A 61 -5.83 -7.34 -8.89
CA VAL A 61 -5.93 -6.75 -7.56
C VAL A 61 -7.12 -5.81 -7.55
N GLY A 62 -7.86 -5.81 -6.47
CA GLY A 62 -8.92 -4.83 -6.29
C GLY A 62 -9.03 -4.47 -4.82
N PHE A 63 -9.57 -3.30 -4.55
CA PHE A 63 -9.87 -2.93 -3.16
C PHE A 63 -11.08 -2.03 -3.12
N GLN A 64 -11.75 -2.03 -1.98
CA GLN A 64 -12.89 -1.16 -1.72
C GLN A 64 -12.82 -0.71 -0.28
N GLY A 65 -13.45 0.40 0.01
CA GLY A 65 -13.56 0.87 1.38
C GLY A 65 -13.51 2.37 1.46
N GLN A 66 -13.23 2.86 2.66
CA GLN A 66 -13.20 4.28 2.93
C GLN A 66 -12.11 4.58 3.95
N GLY A 67 -11.61 5.80 3.91
CA GLY A 67 -10.58 6.26 4.82
C GLY A 67 -10.02 7.60 4.39
N CYS A 68 -8.96 8.01 5.06
CA CYS A 68 -8.32 9.29 4.77
C CYS A 68 -7.51 9.23 3.48
N ALA A 69 -7.03 10.39 3.05
CA ALA A 69 -6.24 10.49 1.81
C ALA A 69 -4.98 9.62 1.87
N ILE A 70 -4.34 9.50 3.02
CA ILE A 70 -3.13 8.72 3.18
C ILE A 70 -3.42 7.22 3.03
N SER A 71 -4.47 6.72 3.71
CA SER A 71 -4.80 5.30 3.63
C SER A 71 -5.26 4.92 2.23
N LYS A 72 -6.07 5.77 1.60
CA LYS A 72 -6.61 5.47 0.27
C LYS A 72 -5.53 5.53 -0.81
N SER A 73 -4.66 6.53 -0.76
CA SER A 73 -3.57 6.64 -1.71
C SER A 73 -2.56 5.51 -1.54
N SER A 74 -2.26 5.13 -0.30
CA SER A 74 -1.37 4.00 -0.03
C SER A 74 -1.94 2.72 -0.64
N ALA A 75 -3.24 2.46 -0.44
CA ALA A 75 -3.90 1.29 -1.02
C ALA A 75 -3.86 1.33 -2.56
N SER A 76 -4.20 2.47 -3.13
CA SER A 76 -4.20 2.64 -4.58
C SER A 76 -2.82 2.37 -5.19
N ILE A 77 -1.79 2.97 -4.63
CA ILE A 77 -0.41 2.80 -5.12
C ILE A 77 0.03 1.35 -4.95
N MET A 78 -0.25 0.75 -3.79
CA MET A 78 0.10 -0.65 -3.54
C MET A 78 -0.46 -1.56 -4.63
N THR A 79 -1.73 -1.39 -4.99
CA THR A 79 -2.36 -2.25 -5.99
C THR A 79 -1.65 -2.18 -7.34
N THR A 80 -1.14 -1.01 -7.71
CA THR A 80 -0.41 -0.87 -8.97
C THR A 80 0.96 -1.54 -8.93
N LEU A 81 1.55 -1.63 -7.73
CA LEU A 81 2.88 -2.20 -7.58
C LEU A 81 2.89 -3.72 -7.47
N ILE A 82 1.84 -4.31 -6.89
CA ILE A 82 1.80 -5.77 -6.71
C ILE A 82 1.14 -6.49 -7.88
N ASP A 83 0.45 -5.78 -8.75
CA ASP A 83 -0.18 -6.38 -9.93
C ASP A 83 0.91 -6.98 -10.82
N GLY A 84 0.76 -8.27 -11.14
CA GLY A 84 1.73 -8.99 -11.95
C GLY A 84 2.94 -9.54 -11.19
N LYS A 85 3.02 -9.30 -9.89
CA LYS A 85 4.13 -9.78 -9.06
C LYS A 85 3.83 -11.17 -8.51
N THR A 86 4.89 -11.88 -8.17
CA THR A 86 4.74 -13.15 -7.45
C THR A 86 4.36 -12.86 -6.00
N LEU A 87 3.85 -13.88 -5.30
CA LEU A 87 3.55 -13.76 -3.88
C LEU A 87 4.79 -13.35 -3.08
N LYS A 88 5.95 -13.90 -3.45
CA LYS A 88 7.21 -13.56 -2.78
C LYS A 88 7.58 -12.11 -3.01
N GLU A 89 7.51 -11.65 -4.25
CA GLU A 89 7.85 -10.26 -4.58
C GLU A 89 6.92 -9.28 -3.84
N ALA A 90 5.63 -9.60 -3.78
CA ALA A 90 4.66 -8.78 -3.05
C ALA A 90 4.98 -8.75 -1.55
N GLY A 91 5.36 -9.90 -0.98
CA GLY A 91 5.75 -9.98 0.42
C GLY A 91 7.01 -9.20 0.73
N ASP A 92 8.00 -9.25 -0.16
CA ASP A 92 9.24 -8.49 -0.01
C ASP A 92 8.95 -6.98 -0.06
N LEU A 93 8.08 -6.56 -0.96
CA LEU A 93 7.69 -5.17 -1.08
C LEU A 93 6.94 -4.70 0.17
N GLN A 94 6.03 -5.53 0.67
CA GLN A 94 5.28 -5.26 1.89
C GLN A 94 6.24 -5.04 3.07
N ASN A 95 7.16 -5.98 3.27
CA ASN A 95 8.12 -5.91 4.35
C ASN A 95 8.99 -4.64 4.24
N ASN A 96 9.43 -4.33 3.02
CA ASN A 96 10.26 -3.16 2.76
C ASN A 96 9.50 -1.86 3.08
N PHE A 97 8.22 -1.80 2.72
CA PHE A 97 7.42 -0.61 3.00
C PHE A 97 7.27 -0.38 4.52
N ILE A 98 7.01 -1.46 5.26
CA ILE A 98 6.89 -1.35 6.72
C ILE A 98 8.19 -0.78 7.31
N HIS A 99 9.35 -1.26 6.88
CA HIS A 99 10.63 -0.72 7.35
C HIS A 99 10.79 0.75 6.97
N LEU A 100 10.38 1.13 5.77
CA LEU A 100 10.50 2.51 5.30
C LEU A 100 9.79 3.50 6.21
N VAL A 101 8.61 3.13 6.72
CA VAL A 101 7.76 4.06 7.48
C VAL A 101 7.82 3.83 8.99
N THR A 102 8.48 2.79 9.47
CA THR A 102 8.54 2.50 10.91
C THR A 102 9.95 2.54 11.50
N ASP A 103 10.99 2.25 10.71
CA ASP A 103 12.35 2.24 11.26
C ASP A 103 12.80 3.64 11.64
N SER A 104 13.46 3.77 12.78
CA SER A 104 13.99 5.06 13.22
C SER A 104 15.09 5.55 12.27
N GLU A 105 15.91 4.63 11.77
CA GLU A 105 16.90 4.92 10.74
C GLU A 105 16.65 3.99 9.58
N VAL A 106 16.29 4.56 8.44
CA VAL A 106 15.99 3.77 7.24
C VAL A 106 17.28 3.50 6.49
N SER A 107 17.56 2.22 6.22
CA SER A 107 18.76 1.85 5.47
C SER A 107 18.66 2.31 4.02
N GLU A 108 19.81 2.48 3.39
CA GLU A 108 19.86 2.85 1.98
C GLU A 108 19.19 1.77 1.11
N SER A 109 19.35 0.52 1.49
CA SER A 109 18.72 -0.59 0.76
C SER A 109 17.19 -0.49 0.79
N VAL A 110 16.62 -0.22 1.96
CA VAL A 110 15.17 -0.06 2.09
C VAL A 110 14.71 1.13 1.25
N ARG A 111 15.42 2.25 1.33
CA ARG A 111 15.03 3.45 0.61
C ARG A 111 15.12 3.26 -0.90
N SER A 112 16.18 2.64 -1.39
CA SER A 112 16.36 2.44 -2.82
C SER A 112 15.32 1.48 -3.40
N LYS A 113 14.91 0.47 -2.64
CA LYS A 113 13.88 -0.48 -3.09
C LYS A 113 12.47 0.08 -3.01
N ALA A 114 12.27 1.15 -2.23
CA ALA A 114 10.95 1.73 -2.04
C ALA A 114 10.40 2.39 -3.30
N GLY A 115 11.27 2.91 -4.16
CA GLY A 115 10.83 3.58 -5.38
C GLY A 115 9.83 4.69 -5.09
N ARG A 116 8.69 4.63 -5.74
CA ARG A 116 7.64 5.66 -5.58
C ARG A 116 7.01 5.67 -4.18
N LEU A 117 7.20 4.63 -3.41
CA LEU A 117 6.68 4.58 -2.04
C LEU A 117 7.40 5.53 -1.09
N LYS A 118 8.54 6.10 -1.51
CA LYS A 118 9.25 7.09 -0.72
C LYS A 118 8.37 8.29 -0.35
N ILE A 119 7.31 8.53 -1.10
CA ILE A 119 6.40 9.64 -0.80
C ILE A 119 5.76 9.51 0.58
N PHE A 120 5.72 8.29 1.12
CA PHE A 120 5.14 8.06 2.45
C PHE A 120 6.16 8.13 3.58
N GLU A 121 7.45 8.34 3.27
CA GLU A 121 8.48 8.36 4.32
C GLU A 121 8.22 9.45 5.37
N GLY A 122 7.65 10.57 4.97
CA GLY A 122 7.34 11.68 5.87
C GLY A 122 6.31 11.36 6.94
N VAL A 123 5.52 10.28 6.78
CA VAL A 123 4.50 9.94 7.79
C VAL A 123 5.13 9.45 9.10
N LYS A 124 6.41 9.06 9.09
CA LYS A 124 7.10 8.55 10.28
C LYS A 124 6.99 9.46 11.48
N GLN A 125 6.91 10.76 11.25
CA GLN A 125 6.83 11.74 12.33
C GLN A 125 5.44 11.78 12.97
N PHE A 126 4.47 11.10 12.39
CA PHE A 126 3.09 11.16 12.83
C PHE A 126 2.55 9.74 13.01
N PRO A 127 2.57 9.19 14.25
CA PRO A 127 2.18 7.80 14.48
C PRO A 127 0.80 7.42 13.93
N VAL A 128 -0.18 8.33 13.98
CA VAL A 128 -1.51 8.05 13.43
C VAL A 128 -1.43 7.86 11.92
N ARG A 129 -0.62 8.69 11.24
CA ARG A 129 -0.46 8.59 9.78
C ARG A 129 0.29 7.32 9.37
N VAL A 130 1.21 6.85 10.21
CA VAL A 130 1.88 5.57 9.98
C VAL A 130 0.85 4.45 9.92
N LYS A 131 -0.10 4.44 10.87
CA LYS A 131 -1.16 3.43 10.89
C LYS A 131 -2.05 3.53 9.66
N CYS A 132 -2.37 4.74 9.22
CA CYS A 132 -3.15 4.93 8.00
C CYS A 132 -2.40 4.41 6.76
N ALA A 133 -1.12 4.74 6.64
CA ALA A 133 -0.31 4.33 5.49
C ALA A 133 -0.10 2.83 5.43
N THR A 134 0.04 2.17 6.59
CA THR A 134 0.38 0.74 6.65
C THR A 134 -0.82 -0.19 6.67
N LEU A 135 -2.03 0.32 6.86
CA LEU A 135 -3.22 -0.54 7.01
C LEU A 135 -3.39 -1.52 5.86
N ILE A 136 -3.38 -1.03 4.63
CA ILE A 136 -3.57 -1.89 3.47
C ILE A 136 -2.41 -2.87 3.30
N TRP A 137 -1.21 -2.48 3.74
CA TRP A 137 -0.03 -3.36 3.65
C TRP A 137 -0.12 -4.49 4.66
N HIS A 138 -0.71 -4.25 5.83
CA HIS A 138 -0.98 -5.34 6.79
C HIS A 138 -2.06 -6.27 6.25
N ALA A 139 -3.08 -5.72 5.59
CA ALA A 139 -4.09 -6.53 4.93
C ALA A 139 -3.46 -7.39 3.84
N LEU A 140 -2.52 -6.83 3.08
CA LEU A 140 -1.77 -7.59 2.07
C LEU A 140 -1.02 -8.76 2.71
N ALA A 141 -0.31 -8.50 3.81
CA ALA A 141 0.42 -9.57 4.50
C ALA A 141 -0.50 -10.72 4.90
N ASP A 142 -1.70 -10.40 5.40
CA ASP A 142 -2.67 -11.42 5.79
C ASP A 142 -3.16 -12.21 4.58
N ALA A 143 -3.47 -11.54 3.48
CA ALA A 143 -3.91 -12.22 2.25
C ALA A 143 -2.82 -13.12 1.69
N LEU A 144 -1.57 -12.67 1.73
CA LEU A 144 -0.43 -13.46 1.26
C LEU A 144 -0.21 -14.70 2.11
N LYS A 145 -0.37 -14.58 3.44
CA LYS A 145 -0.23 -15.73 4.34
C LYS A 145 -1.21 -16.82 4.01
N ASP A 146 -2.46 -16.46 3.75
CA ASP A 146 -3.48 -17.45 3.40
C ASP A 146 -3.09 -18.23 2.15
N LYS A 147 -2.55 -17.56 1.16
CA LYS A 147 -2.16 -18.21 -0.09
C LYS A 147 -0.91 -19.07 0.07
N LEU A 148 0.03 -18.62 0.89
CA LEU A 148 1.27 -19.37 1.11
C LEU A 148 1.07 -20.63 1.94
N LYS A 149 0.00 -20.70 2.73
CA LYS A 149 -0.34 -21.89 3.51
C LYS A 149 -0.97 -22.99 2.64
N ASN A 150 -1.51 -22.61 1.52
CA ASN A 150 -2.15 -23.54 0.60
C ASN A 150 -1.21 -23.85 -0.57
#